data_a539ae268bb7f7065a64739c08e7ca7d
#
_entry.id   a539ae268bb7f7065a64739c08e7ca7d
#
_cell.length_a   1.000
_cell.length_b   1.000
_cell.length_c   1.000
_cell.angle_alpha   90.00
_cell.angle_beta   90.00
_cell.angle_gamma   90.00
#
_symmetry.space_group_name_H-M   'P 1'
#
loop_
_entity.id
_entity.type
_entity.pdbx_description
1 polymer ?
#
loop_
_entity_poly.entity_id
_entity_poly.type
_entity_poly.pdbx_seq_one_letter_code
_entity_poly.pdbx_strand_id
1 'polypeptide(L)'
;QHHFVRDDVLAWIRDQRQTRNRWDLIFVDPPTFSNSSKMGRRTWDVQRDHVELLAGVSRLLAQGGHAIFSCNLRGFRPETRKLARAGVVLEDITAQTIPEDFARNQKVHHCYIVRRLPIEDAMAEVGFSAEEIAERVEELRNPEARKRCAAVPAHAQTGDRGPRGDGKPTCAGKPKKKKFYASKPKGK
;
A
#
# COMPACT_ATOMS: atom_id res chain seq x y z
N GLN A 1 -16.26 17.01 14.93
CA GLN A 1 -15.42 16.36 15.94
C GLN A 1 -14.29 15.65 15.21
N HIS A 2 -13.01 15.89 15.59
CA HIS A 2 -11.83 15.30 14.97
C HIS A 2 -11.31 14.17 15.85
N HIS A 3 -10.95 13.04 15.25
CA HIS A 3 -10.37 11.89 15.94
C HIS A 3 -8.99 11.56 15.33
N PHE A 4 -7.97 11.48 16.17
CA PHE A 4 -6.63 11.08 15.78
C PHE A 4 -6.37 9.66 16.28
N VAL A 5 -6.06 8.76 15.36
CA VAL A 5 -5.73 7.37 15.66
C VAL A 5 -4.29 7.11 15.29
N ARG A 6 -3.51 6.54 16.22
CA ARG A 6 -2.13 6.11 16.00
C ARG A 6 -2.03 4.60 16.05
N ASP A 7 -2.12 3.96 14.88
CA ASP A 7 -2.14 2.50 14.78
C ASP A 7 -1.45 2.00 13.50
N ASP A 8 -1.32 0.68 13.34
CA ASP A 8 -1.02 0.06 12.06
C ASP A 8 -2.23 0.23 11.12
N VAL A 9 -2.01 0.91 10.00
CA VAL A 9 -3.10 1.30 9.10
C VAL A 9 -3.83 0.09 8.51
N LEU A 10 -3.11 -0.98 8.16
CA LEU A 10 -3.74 -2.17 7.59
C LEU A 10 -4.57 -2.94 8.64
N ALA A 11 -4.11 -2.96 9.90
CA ALA A 11 -4.87 -3.52 11.00
C ALA A 11 -6.13 -2.68 11.26
N TRP A 12 -5.98 -1.35 11.36
CA TRP A 12 -7.10 -0.43 11.54
C TRP A 12 -8.16 -0.55 10.43
N ILE A 13 -7.75 -0.62 9.15
CA ILE A 13 -8.65 -0.83 8.03
C ILE A 13 -9.44 -2.15 8.17
N ARG A 14 -8.78 -3.23 8.59
CA ARG A 14 -9.45 -4.53 8.82
C ARG A 14 -10.53 -4.42 9.89
N ASP A 15 -10.23 -3.71 10.98
CA ASP A 15 -11.19 -3.50 12.08
C ASP A 15 -12.34 -2.60 11.66
N GLN A 16 -12.08 -1.50 10.94
CA GLN A 16 -13.13 -0.61 10.44
C GLN A 16 -14.07 -1.30 9.46
N ARG A 17 -13.61 -2.29 8.70
CA ARG A 17 -14.48 -3.08 7.83
C ARG A 17 -15.56 -3.88 8.57
N GLN A 18 -15.35 -4.17 9.85
CA GLN A 18 -16.35 -4.83 10.71
C GLN A 18 -17.39 -3.83 11.22
N THR A 19 -17.14 -2.55 11.14
CA THR A 19 -18.09 -1.49 11.52
C THR A 19 -19.00 -1.13 10.36
N ARG A 20 -20.03 -0.31 10.65
CA ARG A 20 -20.91 0.28 9.63
C ARG A 20 -20.40 1.63 9.11
N ASN A 21 -19.26 2.11 9.63
CA ASN A 21 -18.71 3.39 9.22
C ASN A 21 -18.27 3.33 7.75
N ARG A 22 -18.68 4.35 6.99
CA ARG A 22 -18.28 4.55 5.59
C ARG A 22 -17.99 6.03 5.38
N TRP A 23 -17.09 6.32 4.45
CA TRP A 23 -16.61 7.66 4.18
C TRP A 23 -16.83 8.02 2.71
N ASP A 24 -17.27 9.26 2.46
CA ASP A 24 -17.45 9.77 1.10
C ASP A 24 -16.11 10.10 0.44
N LEU A 25 -15.13 10.53 1.25
CA LEU A 25 -13.77 10.83 0.81
C LEU A 25 -12.74 10.27 1.78
N ILE A 26 -11.75 9.55 1.23
CA ILE A 26 -10.58 9.07 1.98
C ILE A 26 -9.32 9.56 1.28
N PHE A 27 -8.44 10.28 1.98
CA PHE A 27 -7.11 10.62 1.48
C PHE A 27 -6.08 9.60 2.00
N VAL A 28 -5.25 9.08 1.09
CA VAL A 28 -4.30 7.99 1.36
C VAL A 28 -2.93 8.40 0.86
N ASP A 29 -2.01 8.68 1.77
CA ASP A 29 -0.62 9.08 1.45
C ASP A 29 0.38 8.25 2.26
N PRO A 30 0.61 6.99 1.86
CA PRO A 30 1.51 6.11 2.58
C PRO A 30 2.97 6.50 2.31
N PRO A 31 3.89 6.22 3.26
CA PRO A 31 5.30 6.33 2.98
C PRO A 31 5.72 5.36 1.87
N THR A 32 6.76 5.71 1.11
CA THR A 32 7.34 4.80 0.10
C THR A 32 7.80 3.49 0.72
N PHE A 33 8.43 3.58 1.90
CA PHE A 33 8.90 2.43 2.68
C PHE A 33 8.77 2.72 4.18
N SER A 34 8.43 1.69 4.97
CA SER A 34 8.43 1.77 6.44
C SER A 34 8.83 0.44 7.07
N ASN A 35 9.62 0.53 8.14
CA ASN A 35 10.04 -0.59 8.99
C ASN A 35 9.66 -0.32 10.46
N SER A 36 8.52 0.28 10.70
CA SER A 36 8.06 0.63 12.04
C SER A 36 8.02 -0.61 12.96
N SER A 37 8.54 -0.45 14.18
CA SER A 37 8.51 -1.50 15.21
C SER A 37 7.10 -1.99 15.56
N LYS A 38 6.06 -1.16 15.34
CA LYS A 38 4.65 -1.51 15.52
C LYS A 38 4.14 -2.52 14.50
N MET A 39 4.79 -2.64 13.34
CA MET A 39 4.47 -3.63 12.31
C MET A 39 5.08 -5.00 12.60
N GLY A 40 5.78 -5.17 13.75
CA GLY A 40 6.49 -6.39 14.10
C GLY A 40 7.63 -6.67 13.11
N ARG A 41 7.66 -7.89 12.53
CA ARG A 41 8.64 -8.28 11.51
C ARG A 41 8.25 -7.85 10.09
N ARG A 42 7.07 -7.26 9.91
CA ARG A 42 6.57 -6.85 8.60
C ARG A 42 7.15 -5.49 8.24
N THR A 43 7.60 -5.34 7.01
CA THR A 43 7.99 -4.05 6.42
C THR A 43 6.89 -3.62 5.46
N TRP A 44 6.69 -2.32 5.34
CA TRP A 44 5.84 -1.73 4.32
C TRP A 44 6.68 -1.31 3.11
N ASP A 45 6.19 -1.62 1.92
CA ASP A 45 6.71 -1.13 0.64
C ASP A 45 5.52 -0.80 -0.25
N VAL A 46 5.42 0.46 -0.70
CA VAL A 46 4.25 0.94 -1.44
C VAL A 46 4.05 0.20 -2.76
N GLN A 47 5.13 -0.16 -3.46
CA GLN A 47 5.02 -0.90 -4.73
C GLN A 47 4.48 -2.31 -4.51
N ARG A 48 4.86 -2.96 -3.43
CA ARG A 48 4.43 -4.32 -3.09
C ARG A 48 3.03 -4.35 -2.48
N ASP A 49 2.74 -3.40 -1.58
CA ASP A 49 1.62 -3.51 -0.64
C ASP A 49 0.40 -2.63 -1.01
N HIS A 50 0.52 -1.77 -2.06
CA HIS A 50 -0.57 -0.86 -2.44
C HIS A 50 -1.88 -1.57 -2.81
N VAL A 51 -1.82 -2.78 -3.37
CA VAL A 51 -3.03 -3.53 -3.72
C VAL A 51 -3.84 -3.90 -2.48
N GLU A 52 -3.18 -4.40 -1.42
CA GLU A 52 -3.83 -4.72 -0.14
C GLU A 52 -4.43 -3.46 0.49
N LEU A 53 -3.66 -2.37 0.51
CA LEU A 53 -4.09 -1.09 1.05
C LEU A 53 -5.32 -0.56 0.33
N LEU A 54 -5.25 -0.41 -0.99
CA LEU A 54 -6.33 0.20 -1.79
C LEU A 54 -7.58 -0.67 -1.85
N ALA A 55 -7.44 -2.00 -1.91
CA ALA A 55 -8.56 -2.92 -1.78
C ALA A 55 -9.22 -2.84 -0.39
N GLY A 56 -8.44 -2.60 0.66
CA GLY A 56 -8.94 -2.35 2.00
C GLY A 56 -9.71 -1.03 2.10
N VAL A 57 -9.08 0.06 1.64
CA VAL A 57 -9.66 1.41 1.62
C VAL A 57 -10.95 1.46 0.82
N SER A 58 -11.00 0.85 -0.37
CA SER A 58 -12.19 0.87 -1.22
C SER A 58 -13.44 0.30 -0.54
N ARG A 59 -13.26 -0.62 0.41
CA ARG A 59 -14.37 -1.23 1.17
C ARG A 59 -14.87 -0.34 2.32
N LEU A 60 -14.13 0.72 2.63
CA LEU A 60 -14.53 1.74 3.60
C LEU A 60 -15.27 2.92 2.93
N LEU A 61 -15.30 2.97 1.60
CA LEU A 61 -16.01 4.02 0.87
C LEU A 61 -17.53 3.84 0.99
N ALA A 62 -18.22 4.97 1.15
CA ALA A 62 -19.67 5.04 0.97
C ALA A 62 -20.05 4.78 -0.50
N GLN A 63 -21.31 4.58 -0.76
CA GLN A 63 -21.80 4.46 -2.14
C GLN A 63 -21.58 5.80 -2.87
N GLY A 64 -20.89 5.77 -4.01
CA GLY A 64 -20.50 6.97 -4.76
C GLY A 64 -19.28 7.71 -4.17
N GLY A 65 -18.78 7.29 -3.01
CA GLY A 65 -17.54 7.83 -2.43
C GLY A 65 -16.28 7.40 -3.21
N HIS A 66 -15.20 8.15 -3.01
CA HIS A 66 -13.93 7.86 -3.65
C HIS A 66 -12.75 8.12 -2.70
N ALA A 67 -11.59 7.55 -3.02
CA ALA A 67 -10.37 7.91 -2.31
C ALA A 67 -9.38 8.60 -3.25
N ILE A 68 -8.51 9.42 -2.67
CA ILE A 68 -7.35 10.00 -3.36
C ILE A 68 -6.12 9.28 -2.83
N PHE A 69 -5.38 8.64 -3.71
CA PHE A 69 -4.12 7.96 -3.38
C PHE A 69 -2.95 8.74 -3.94
N SER A 70 -2.07 9.20 -3.05
CA SER A 70 -0.82 9.91 -3.38
C SER A 70 0.37 9.01 -3.09
N CYS A 71 1.39 9.03 -3.95
CA CYS A 71 2.60 8.21 -3.79
C CYS A 71 3.83 8.92 -4.33
N ASN A 72 4.89 9.02 -3.51
CA ASN A 72 6.13 9.71 -3.86
C ASN A 72 7.22 8.78 -4.46
N LEU A 73 6.92 7.52 -4.75
CA LEU A 73 7.83 6.60 -5.41
C LEU A 73 7.91 6.92 -6.91
N ARG A 74 9.03 7.48 -7.38
CA ARG A 74 9.22 7.90 -8.78
C ARG A 74 8.94 6.82 -9.84
N GLY A 75 9.20 5.58 -9.51
CA GLY A 75 9.00 4.44 -10.40
C GLY A 75 7.73 3.66 -10.10
N PHE A 76 6.78 4.24 -9.37
CA PHE A 76 5.55 3.57 -8.99
C PHE A 76 4.77 3.12 -10.24
N ARG A 77 4.33 1.87 -10.20
CA ARG A 77 3.49 1.26 -11.25
C ARG A 77 2.33 0.53 -10.57
N PRO A 78 1.11 1.06 -10.69
CA PRO A 78 -0.04 0.42 -10.08
C PRO A 78 -0.34 -0.93 -10.75
N GLU A 79 -0.64 -1.92 -9.93
CA GLU A 79 -1.06 -3.26 -10.35
C GLU A 79 -2.56 -3.25 -10.71
N THR A 80 -2.92 -2.51 -11.76
CA THR A 80 -4.32 -2.23 -12.16
C THR A 80 -5.14 -3.50 -12.33
N ARG A 81 -4.58 -4.56 -12.94
CA ARG A 81 -5.27 -5.84 -13.12
C ARG A 81 -5.56 -6.53 -11.77
N LYS A 82 -4.65 -6.46 -10.80
CA LYS A 82 -4.90 -7.02 -9.46
C LYS A 82 -5.96 -6.21 -8.70
N LEU A 83 -5.91 -4.89 -8.82
CA LEU A 83 -6.89 -3.99 -8.23
C LEU A 83 -8.29 -4.22 -8.80
N ALA A 84 -8.42 -4.33 -10.12
CA ALA A 84 -9.70 -4.60 -10.80
C ALA A 84 -10.34 -5.91 -10.33
N ARG A 85 -9.55 -6.97 -10.11
CA ARG A 85 -10.03 -8.24 -9.51
C ARG A 85 -10.57 -8.09 -8.09
N ALA A 86 -10.29 -6.97 -7.42
CA ALA A 86 -10.85 -6.59 -6.11
C ALA A 86 -11.98 -5.56 -6.21
N GLY A 87 -12.40 -5.18 -7.42
CA GLY A 87 -13.41 -4.15 -7.68
C GLY A 87 -12.90 -2.73 -7.51
N VAL A 88 -11.59 -2.52 -7.74
CA VAL A 88 -10.93 -1.21 -7.59
C VAL A 88 -10.38 -0.75 -8.92
N VAL A 89 -10.71 0.48 -9.30
CA VAL A 89 -10.16 1.15 -10.49
C VAL A 89 -9.46 2.44 -10.09
N LEU A 90 -8.43 2.80 -10.86
CA LEU A 90 -7.61 3.98 -10.66
C LEU A 90 -7.74 4.91 -11.87
N GLU A 91 -8.05 6.16 -11.59
CA GLU A 91 -7.98 7.25 -12.56
C GLU A 91 -6.73 8.09 -12.25
N ASP A 92 -5.81 8.19 -13.20
CA ASP A 92 -4.56 8.96 -13.02
C ASP A 92 -4.85 10.46 -13.14
N ILE A 93 -4.67 11.18 -12.04
CA ILE A 93 -4.79 12.64 -11.98
C ILE A 93 -3.45 13.33 -11.70
N THR A 94 -2.34 12.60 -11.85
CA THR A 94 -0.98 13.09 -11.54
C THR A 94 -0.69 14.44 -12.17
N ALA A 95 -0.95 14.58 -13.48
CA ALA A 95 -0.67 15.83 -14.19
C ALA A 95 -1.48 17.04 -13.65
N GLN A 96 -2.66 16.79 -13.09
CA GLN A 96 -3.57 17.83 -12.56
C GLN A 96 -3.16 18.26 -11.14
N THR A 97 -2.34 17.47 -10.46
CA THR A 97 -1.97 17.67 -9.05
C THR A 97 -0.52 18.12 -8.87
N ILE A 98 0.25 18.25 -9.95
CA ILE A 98 1.60 18.81 -9.92
C ILE A 98 1.51 20.34 -9.87
N PRO A 99 2.00 20.99 -8.79
CA PRO A 99 2.04 22.44 -8.71
C PRO A 99 2.92 23.04 -9.81
N GLU A 100 2.62 24.26 -10.25
CA GLU A 100 3.34 24.95 -11.32
C GLU A 100 4.85 25.04 -11.05
N ASP A 101 5.24 25.27 -9.80
CA ASP A 101 6.64 25.31 -9.35
C ASP A 101 7.40 23.99 -9.63
N PHE A 102 6.68 22.88 -9.73
CA PHE A 102 7.24 21.54 -10.00
C PHE A 102 7.00 21.06 -11.43
N ALA A 103 6.45 21.89 -12.33
CA ALA A 103 6.13 21.52 -13.71
C ALA A 103 7.31 20.92 -14.48
N ARG A 104 8.56 21.28 -14.12
CA ARG A 104 9.79 20.74 -14.71
C ARG A 104 10.09 19.30 -14.25
N ASN A 105 9.48 18.83 -13.17
CA ASN A 105 9.69 17.50 -12.59
C ASN A 105 8.36 16.75 -12.44
N GLN A 106 7.83 16.26 -13.54
CA GLN A 106 6.55 15.53 -13.56
C GLN A 106 6.57 14.19 -12.80
N LYS A 107 7.75 13.75 -12.31
CA LYS A 107 7.90 12.52 -11.52
C LYS A 107 8.03 12.78 -10.03
N VAL A 108 7.55 13.92 -9.56
CA VAL A 108 7.64 14.31 -8.14
C VAL A 108 6.72 13.43 -7.27
N HIS A 109 5.55 13.11 -7.78
CA HIS A 109 4.61 12.17 -7.16
C HIS A 109 3.73 11.51 -8.23
N HIS A 110 2.93 10.56 -7.81
CA HIS A 110 1.81 9.99 -8.54
C HIS A 110 0.54 10.22 -7.74
N CYS A 111 -0.57 10.55 -8.40
CA CYS A 111 -1.84 10.79 -7.74
C CYS A 111 -2.99 10.16 -8.53
N TYR A 112 -3.86 9.44 -7.82
CA TYR A 112 -4.95 8.69 -8.43
C TYR A 112 -6.25 8.92 -7.67
N ILE A 113 -7.37 9.03 -8.39
CA ILE A 113 -8.69 8.80 -7.82
C ILE A 113 -8.94 7.29 -7.79
N VAL A 114 -9.29 6.79 -6.63
CA VAL A 114 -9.60 5.38 -6.37
C VAL A 114 -11.09 5.22 -6.27
N ARG A 115 -11.70 4.46 -7.18
CA ARG A 115 -13.13 4.18 -7.19
C ARG A 115 -13.38 2.70 -6.92
N ARG A 116 -14.51 2.41 -6.29
CA ARG A 116 -15.01 1.05 -6.11
C ARG A 116 -16.14 0.79 -7.09
N LEU A 117 -16.01 -0.25 -7.88
CA LEU A 117 -17.03 -0.74 -8.82
C LEU A 117 -17.39 -2.20 -8.52
N PRO A 118 -18.51 -2.73 -9.05
CA PRO A 118 -18.69 -4.15 -9.21
C PRO A 118 -17.45 -4.78 -9.87
N ILE A 119 -17.11 -6.01 -9.49
CA ILE A 119 -15.86 -6.62 -9.97
C ILE A 119 -15.87 -6.81 -11.49
N GLU A 120 -17.05 -7.16 -12.04
CA GLU A 120 -17.26 -7.31 -13.48
C GLU A 120 -16.93 -6.01 -14.21
N ASP A 121 -17.47 -4.88 -13.73
CA ASP A 121 -17.29 -3.57 -14.34
C ASP A 121 -15.83 -3.11 -14.21
N ALA A 122 -15.22 -3.30 -13.05
CA ALA A 122 -13.82 -2.95 -12.82
C ALA A 122 -12.89 -3.76 -13.72
N MET A 123 -13.15 -5.04 -13.92
CA MET A 123 -12.34 -5.90 -14.78
C MET A 123 -12.54 -5.53 -16.25
N ALA A 124 -13.76 -5.22 -16.68
CA ALA A 124 -14.05 -4.78 -18.04
C ALA A 124 -13.35 -3.45 -18.34
N GLU A 125 -13.37 -2.46 -17.41
CA GLU A 125 -12.72 -1.15 -17.57
C GLU A 125 -11.20 -1.29 -17.79
N VAL A 126 -10.58 -2.30 -17.17
CA VAL A 126 -9.12 -2.55 -17.28
C VAL A 126 -8.77 -3.49 -18.46
N GLY A 127 -9.77 -3.95 -19.22
CA GLY A 127 -9.57 -4.74 -20.44
C GLY A 127 -9.35 -6.24 -20.19
N PHE A 128 -10.03 -6.83 -19.22
CA PHE A 128 -10.13 -8.28 -19.11
C PHE A 128 -11.11 -8.84 -20.16
N SER A 129 -10.88 -10.08 -20.62
CA SER A 129 -11.82 -10.76 -21.50
C SER A 129 -13.09 -11.19 -20.75
N ALA A 130 -14.14 -11.47 -21.51
CA ALA A 130 -15.41 -11.95 -20.92
C ALA A 130 -15.20 -13.28 -20.16
N GLU A 131 -14.33 -14.16 -20.68
CA GLU A 131 -13.99 -15.44 -20.07
C GLU A 131 -13.27 -15.25 -18.71
N GLU A 132 -12.26 -14.35 -18.66
CA GLU A 132 -11.54 -14.02 -17.43
C GLU A 132 -12.47 -13.43 -16.36
N ILE A 133 -13.44 -12.62 -16.78
CA ILE A 133 -14.45 -12.02 -15.88
C ILE A 133 -15.37 -13.11 -15.34
N ALA A 134 -15.89 -13.98 -16.22
CA ALA A 134 -16.78 -15.06 -15.82
C ALA A 134 -16.09 -16.03 -14.85
N GLU A 135 -14.86 -16.41 -15.13
CA GLU A 135 -14.03 -17.24 -14.24
C GLU A 135 -13.89 -16.60 -12.85
N ARG A 136 -13.57 -15.30 -12.80
CA ARG A 136 -13.42 -14.58 -11.52
C ARG A 136 -14.72 -14.50 -10.72
N VAL A 137 -15.82 -14.26 -11.39
CA VAL A 137 -17.15 -14.21 -10.76
C VAL A 137 -17.52 -15.58 -10.18
N GLU A 138 -17.25 -16.66 -10.92
CA GLU A 138 -17.50 -18.02 -10.44
C GLU A 138 -16.61 -18.39 -9.24
N GLU A 139 -15.33 -18.03 -9.27
CA GLU A 139 -14.43 -18.15 -8.09
C GLU A 139 -15.03 -17.51 -6.84
N LEU A 140 -15.63 -16.32 -6.99
CA LEU A 140 -16.21 -15.58 -5.86
C LEU A 140 -17.53 -16.16 -5.36
N ARG A 141 -18.29 -16.87 -6.22
CA ARG A 141 -19.51 -17.60 -5.86
C ARG A 141 -19.20 -18.88 -5.08
N ASN A 142 -18.05 -19.49 -5.33
CA ASN A 142 -17.64 -20.72 -4.66
C ASN A 142 -17.11 -20.43 -3.23
N PRO A 143 -17.80 -20.93 -2.16
CA PRO A 143 -17.38 -20.67 -0.78
C PRO A 143 -15.99 -21.26 -0.42
N GLU A 144 -15.59 -22.34 -1.08
CA GLU A 144 -14.29 -22.96 -0.84
C GLU A 144 -13.15 -22.18 -1.50
N ALA A 145 -13.39 -21.58 -2.67
CA ALA A 145 -12.44 -20.67 -3.29
C ALA A 145 -12.21 -19.41 -2.43
N ARG A 146 -13.25 -18.89 -1.78
CA ARG A 146 -13.14 -17.79 -0.81
C ARG A 146 -12.20 -18.13 0.36
N LYS A 147 -12.24 -19.36 0.88
CA LYS A 147 -11.37 -19.83 1.96
C LYS A 147 -9.91 -19.93 1.50
N ARG A 148 -9.64 -20.38 0.28
CA ARG A 148 -8.29 -20.46 -0.30
C ARG A 148 -7.68 -19.10 -0.52
N CYS A 149 -8.43 -18.12 -1.03
CA CYS A 149 -7.94 -16.73 -1.18
C CYS A 149 -7.70 -16.03 0.16
N ALA A 150 -8.44 -16.37 1.22
CA ALA A 150 -8.23 -15.85 2.57
C ALA A 150 -7.05 -16.52 3.29
N ALA A 151 -6.66 -17.72 2.87
CA ALA A 151 -5.61 -18.54 3.49
C ALA A 151 -4.23 -18.40 2.81
N VAL A 152 -4.07 -17.58 1.78
CA VAL A 152 -2.74 -17.30 1.21
C VAL A 152 -2.00 -16.39 2.21
N PRO A 153 -1.05 -16.92 2.99
CA PRO A 153 -0.20 -16.07 3.82
C PRO A 153 0.63 -15.21 2.89
N ALA A 154 0.64 -13.91 3.14
CA ALA A 154 1.55 -12.97 2.49
C ALA A 154 2.99 -13.28 2.95
N HIS A 155 3.56 -14.38 2.54
CA HIS A 155 4.99 -14.69 2.47
C HIS A 155 5.22 -16.19 2.25
N ALA A 156 5.38 -16.58 1.00
CA ALA A 156 6.25 -17.68 0.63
C ALA A 156 7.16 -17.19 -0.50
N GLN A 157 8.13 -16.37 -0.15
CA GLN A 157 9.35 -16.20 -0.95
C GLN A 157 10.50 -16.66 -0.09
N THR A 158 10.73 -17.97 -0.11
CA THR A 158 12.02 -18.56 0.23
C THR A 158 13.00 -18.16 -0.87
N GLY A 159 13.75 -17.11 -0.61
CA GLY A 159 14.97 -16.82 -1.36
C GLY A 159 15.97 -17.93 -1.06
N ASP A 160 16.17 -18.78 -2.05
CA ASP A 160 17.29 -19.71 -2.13
C ASP A 160 18.59 -18.89 -2.06
N ARG A 161 19.26 -18.92 -0.91
CA ARG A 161 20.65 -18.51 -0.78
C ARG A 161 21.47 -19.77 -0.70
N GLY A 162 22.12 -20.11 -1.81
CA GLY A 162 23.13 -21.13 -1.87
C GLY A 162 24.23 -20.97 -0.80
N PRO A 163 24.97 -22.06 -0.47
CA PRO A 163 25.89 -22.13 0.66
C PRO A 163 27.10 -21.22 0.45
N ARG A 164 27.33 -20.29 1.38
CA ARG A 164 28.59 -19.52 1.47
C ARG A 164 29.60 -20.32 2.28
N GLY A 165 30.74 -20.54 1.63
CA GLY A 165 31.88 -21.26 2.17
C GLY A 165 32.49 -20.65 3.43
N ASP A 166 33.16 -21.52 4.13
CA ASP A 166 33.88 -21.34 5.38
C ASP A 166 34.92 -20.22 5.36
N GLY A 167 34.77 -19.22 6.22
CA GLY A 167 35.74 -18.19 6.49
C GLY A 167 35.87 -17.94 7.98
N LYS A 168 37.07 -18.24 8.52
CA LYS A 168 37.48 -18.16 9.92
C LYS A 168 37.21 -16.81 10.61
N PRO A 169 37.04 -16.80 11.94
CA PRO A 169 36.83 -15.59 12.72
C PRO A 169 38.16 -14.87 13.01
N THR A 170 38.19 -13.54 12.82
CA THR A 170 39.24 -12.66 13.33
C THR A 170 38.70 -11.60 14.27
N CYS A 171 39.40 -11.47 15.35
CA CYS A 171 39.37 -10.64 16.54
C CYS A 171 38.71 -9.26 16.52
N ALA A 172 38.00 -9.03 17.61
CA ALA A 172 37.87 -7.85 18.47
C ALA A 172 38.27 -6.46 17.92
N GLY A 173 37.25 -5.58 17.75
CA GLY A 173 37.43 -4.13 17.65
C GLY A 173 36.55 -3.41 18.68
N LYS A 174 37.20 -2.62 19.53
CA LYS A 174 36.63 -1.84 20.66
C LYS A 174 35.59 -0.80 20.21
N PRO A 175 34.59 -0.46 21.04
CA PRO A 175 33.55 0.52 20.68
C PRO A 175 34.10 1.95 20.74
N LYS A 176 33.92 2.73 19.67
CA LYS A 176 34.20 4.16 19.62
C LYS A 176 33.12 4.96 20.33
N LYS A 177 33.53 5.72 21.37
CA LYS A 177 32.69 6.68 22.09
C LYS A 177 32.23 7.81 21.17
N LYS A 178 30.92 8.03 21.07
CA LYS A 178 30.35 9.22 20.42
C LYS A 178 30.51 10.42 21.35
N LYS A 179 31.17 11.48 20.85
CA LYS A 179 31.25 12.78 21.54
C LYS A 179 29.96 13.55 21.28
N PHE A 180 29.27 13.90 22.36
CA PHE A 180 28.17 14.87 22.34
C PHE A 180 28.76 16.28 22.32
N TYR A 181 28.42 17.09 21.33
CA TYR A 181 28.66 18.52 21.34
C TYR A 181 27.40 19.23 21.88
N ALA A 182 27.51 19.76 23.09
CA ALA A 182 26.56 20.69 23.66
C ALA A 182 26.97 22.12 23.19
N SER A 183 26.10 22.80 22.45
CA SER A 183 26.25 24.22 22.13
C SER A 183 25.75 25.06 23.30
N LYS A 184 26.60 25.94 23.82
CA LYS A 184 26.29 26.94 24.85
C LYS A 184 25.41 28.05 24.29
N PRO A 185 24.43 28.57 25.06
CA PRO A 185 23.70 29.76 24.66
C PRO A 185 24.59 31.01 24.82
N LYS A 186 24.59 31.87 23.82
CA LYS A 186 25.17 33.23 23.90
C LYS A 186 24.15 34.13 24.58
N GLY A 187 24.48 34.63 25.75
CA GLY A 187 23.79 35.75 26.39
C GLY A 187 24.24 37.08 25.80
N LYS A 188 23.33 37.92 25.56
CA LYS A 188 23.06 39.35 25.85
C LYS A 188 21.95 39.79 24.93
#